data_d9e5f43210fdfafdbd50b73c44044c75
#
_entry.id   d9e5f43210fdfafdbd50b73c44044c75
#
_cell.length_a   1.000
_cell.length_b   1.000
_cell.length_c   1.000
_cell.angle_alpha   90.00
_cell.angle_beta   90.00
_cell.angle_gamma   90.00
#
_symmetry.space_group_name_H-M   'P 1'
#
loop_
_entity.id
_entity.type
_entity.pdbx_description
1 polymer ?
#
loop_
_entity_poly.entity_id
_entity_poly.type
_entity_poly.pdbx_seq_one_letter_code
_entity_poly.pdbx_strand_id
1 'polypeptide(L)'
;MNLQENLRKHKMWLNHENGGECANLSGANLSGADFTGVNLSCANLSCADLRGANFFSADLSFTTLAGANFSCTNLLGVDLTGADLTNTDLSYANLISANLSGAKGLISQCDFLKNNFETTADGIVAYKTFGAIHQPPDVWKLEKGSVITENVHFDRTNDFGCGVNVAPLDWVKTHYHGEIWQVLIRWEWLSGVCVPYNSTGQIRCERAELVGVVSETD
;
A
#
# COMPACT_ATOMS: atom_id res chain seq x y z
N MET A 1 -17.24 25.01 -3.97
CA MET A 1 -17.85 23.99 -4.87
C MET A 1 -19.02 23.35 -4.14
N ASN A 2 -20.16 23.13 -4.79
CA ASN A 2 -21.27 22.36 -4.20
C ASN A 2 -21.10 20.87 -4.59
N LEU A 3 -20.60 20.07 -3.66
CA LEU A 3 -20.32 18.65 -3.88
C LEU A 3 -21.59 17.88 -4.31
N GLN A 4 -22.72 18.11 -3.63
CA GLN A 4 -23.97 17.41 -3.90
C GLN A 4 -24.48 17.67 -5.33
N GLU A 5 -24.38 18.89 -5.80
CA GLU A 5 -24.78 19.25 -7.16
C GLU A 5 -23.82 18.64 -8.21
N ASN A 6 -22.51 18.60 -7.91
CA ASN A 6 -21.52 17.95 -8.77
C ASN A 6 -21.79 16.45 -8.91
N LEU A 7 -22.03 15.76 -7.79
CA LEU A 7 -22.38 14.33 -7.79
C LEU A 7 -23.73 14.05 -8.50
N ARG A 8 -24.73 14.93 -8.33
CA ARG A 8 -26.01 14.80 -9.02
C ARG A 8 -25.83 14.91 -10.54
N LYS A 9 -25.09 15.91 -11.02
CA LYS A 9 -24.77 16.08 -12.44
C LYS A 9 -23.98 14.91 -12.99
N HIS A 10 -23.02 14.39 -12.22
CA HIS A 10 -22.25 13.23 -12.61
C HIS A 10 -23.13 11.98 -12.80
N LYS A 11 -24.06 11.74 -11.86
CA LYS A 11 -25.03 10.66 -11.99
C LYS A 11 -25.89 10.80 -13.26
N MET A 12 -26.34 12.03 -13.58
CA MET A 12 -27.06 12.31 -14.83
C MET A 12 -26.16 12.02 -16.06
N TRP A 13 -24.88 12.38 -15.96
CA TRP A 13 -23.90 12.12 -17.05
C TRP A 13 -23.71 10.61 -17.28
N LEU A 14 -23.57 9.83 -16.21
CA LEU A 14 -23.47 8.38 -16.28
C LEU A 14 -24.70 7.73 -16.93
N ASN A 15 -25.87 8.31 -16.72
CA ASN A 15 -27.15 7.85 -17.27
C ASN A 15 -27.46 8.43 -18.67
N HIS A 16 -26.55 9.21 -19.27
CA HIS A 16 -26.74 9.92 -20.53
C HIS A 16 -27.96 10.89 -20.52
N GLU A 17 -28.26 11.48 -19.36
CA GLU A 17 -29.36 12.43 -19.19
C GLU A 17 -28.92 13.85 -19.58
N ASN A 18 -29.86 14.65 -20.12
CA ASN A 18 -29.58 16.03 -20.51
C ASN A 18 -29.18 16.89 -19.31
N GLY A 19 -28.12 17.67 -19.45
CA GLY A 19 -27.55 18.51 -18.38
C GLY A 19 -26.65 17.76 -17.41
N GLY A 20 -26.38 16.47 -17.68
CA GLY A 20 -25.34 15.71 -16.96
C GLY A 20 -23.94 16.20 -17.34
N GLU A 21 -23.05 16.27 -16.36
CA GLU A 21 -21.65 16.68 -16.51
C GLU A 21 -20.77 15.71 -15.73
N CYS A 22 -19.65 15.26 -16.34
CA CYS A 22 -18.66 14.44 -15.64
C CYS A 22 -18.09 15.23 -14.46
N ALA A 23 -18.02 14.60 -13.29
CA ALA A 23 -17.57 15.27 -12.07
C ALA A 23 -16.13 15.75 -12.20
N ASN A 24 -15.94 17.03 -11.93
CA ASN A 24 -14.61 17.63 -11.74
C ASN A 24 -14.46 18.05 -10.28
N LEU A 25 -13.71 17.23 -9.53
CA LEU A 25 -13.40 17.39 -8.12
C LEU A 25 -11.91 17.64 -7.90
N SER A 26 -11.18 18.08 -8.96
CA SER A 26 -9.74 18.31 -8.89
C SER A 26 -9.40 19.38 -7.82
N GLY A 27 -8.37 19.09 -7.00
CA GLY A 27 -7.94 19.96 -5.91
C GLY A 27 -8.95 20.17 -4.78
N ALA A 28 -10.08 19.46 -4.79
CA ALA A 28 -11.10 19.61 -3.76
C ALA A 28 -10.63 19.08 -2.39
N ASN A 29 -11.01 19.76 -1.32
CA ASN A 29 -10.89 19.21 0.02
C ASN A 29 -12.14 18.35 0.32
N LEU A 30 -11.95 17.05 0.33
CA LEU A 30 -12.94 16.00 0.56
C LEU A 30 -12.54 15.09 1.73
N SER A 31 -11.66 15.58 2.61
CA SER A 31 -11.18 14.82 3.76
C SER A 31 -12.32 14.40 4.68
N GLY A 32 -12.34 13.12 5.07
CA GLY A 32 -13.39 12.52 5.90
C GLY A 32 -14.77 12.40 5.22
N ALA A 33 -14.89 12.70 3.92
CA ALA A 33 -16.17 12.59 3.21
C ALA A 33 -16.61 11.12 3.04
N ASP A 34 -17.91 10.89 3.01
CA ASP A 34 -18.50 9.56 2.77
C ASP A 34 -18.95 9.43 1.30
N PHE A 35 -18.27 8.53 0.59
CA PHE A 35 -18.53 8.13 -0.79
C PHE A 35 -18.91 6.65 -0.89
N THR A 36 -19.43 6.04 0.20
CA THR A 36 -19.81 4.64 0.21
C THR A 36 -20.74 4.29 -0.95
N GLY A 37 -20.32 3.34 -1.80
CA GLY A 37 -21.09 2.86 -2.96
C GLY A 37 -21.35 3.91 -4.05
N VAL A 38 -20.71 5.07 -4.00
CA VAL A 38 -20.87 6.12 -5.02
C VAL A 38 -20.16 5.70 -6.31
N ASN A 39 -20.80 5.92 -7.45
CA ASN A 39 -20.15 5.79 -8.75
C ASN A 39 -19.56 7.15 -9.16
N LEU A 40 -18.24 7.21 -9.23
CA LEU A 40 -17.42 8.33 -9.70
C LEU A 40 -16.56 7.92 -10.93
N SER A 41 -16.95 6.88 -11.65
CA SER A 41 -16.19 6.40 -12.80
C SER A 41 -15.96 7.53 -13.82
N CYS A 42 -14.75 7.58 -14.38
CA CYS A 42 -14.27 8.62 -15.28
C CYS A 42 -14.17 10.05 -14.68
N ALA A 43 -14.46 10.27 -13.40
CA ALA A 43 -14.38 11.59 -12.76
C ALA A 43 -12.91 12.06 -12.67
N ASN A 44 -12.74 13.37 -12.49
CA ASN A 44 -11.44 13.98 -12.20
C ASN A 44 -11.34 14.33 -10.72
N LEU A 45 -10.47 13.63 -9.99
CA LEU A 45 -10.11 13.87 -8.59
C LEU A 45 -8.61 14.18 -8.43
N SER A 46 -7.95 14.64 -9.49
CA SER A 46 -6.52 14.95 -9.43
C SER A 46 -6.20 15.99 -8.34
N CYS A 47 -5.13 15.76 -7.58
CA CYS A 47 -4.70 16.60 -6.46
C CYS A 47 -5.77 16.83 -5.36
N ALA A 48 -6.85 16.05 -5.31
CA ALA A 48 -7.85 16.16 -4.25
C ALA A 48 -7.29 15.68 -2.90
N ASP A 49 -7.71 16.32 -1.82
CA ASP A 49 -7.47 15.86 -0.46
C ASP A 49 -8.63 14.94 -0.03
N LEU A 50 -8.34 13.64 0.03
CA LEU A 50 -9.29 12.56 0.32
C LEU A 50 -8.93 11.83 1.64
N ARG A 51 -8.07 12.44 2.47
CA ARG A 51 -7.59 11.82 3.71
C ARG A 51 -8.74 11.38 4.62
N GLY A 52 -8.68 10.12 5.04
CA GLY A 52 -9.69 9.53 5.93
C GLY A 52 -11.09 9.44 5.34
N ALA A 53 -11.28 9.70 4.05
CA ALA A 53 -12.57 9.52 3.38
C ALA A 53 -12.98 8.04 3.33
N ASN A 54 -14.27 7.77 3.15
CA ASN A 54 -14.81 6.42 3.03
C ASN A 54 -15.30 6.16 1.60
N PHE A 55 -14.61 5.27 0.89
CA PHE A 55 -14.96 4.81 -0.46
C PHE A 55 -15.36 3.32 -0.48
N PHE A 56 -15.87 2.79 0.63
CA PHE A 56 -16.30 1.40 0.68
C PHE A 56 -17.21 1.04 -0.49
N SER A 57 -16.78 0.04 -1.31
CA SER A 57 -17.50 -0.44 -2.50
C SER A 57 -17.85 0.65 -3.52
N ALA A 58 -17.12 1.76 -3.56
CA ALA A 58 -17.31 2.79 -4.58
C ALA A 58 -16.71 2.34 -5.94
N ASP A 59 -17.22 2.93 -7.02
CA ASP A 59 -16.67 2.78 -8.36
C ASP A 59 -15.85 4.03 -8.72
N LEU A 60 -14.53 3.86 -8.78
CA LEU A 60 -13.52 4.84 -9.20
C LEU A 60 -12.83 4.40 -10.50
N SER A 61 -13.48 3.54 -11.29
CA SER A 61 -12.91 3.04 -12.54
C SER A 61 -12.66 4.19 -13.52
N PHE A 62 -11.51 4.14 -14.20
CA PHE A 62 -11.06 5.15 -15.18
C PHE A 62 -10.97 6.58 -14.64
N THR A 63 -10.98 6.80 -13.33
CA THR A 63 -10.81 8.13 -12.72
C THR A 63 -9.40 8.65 -12.88
N THR A 64 -9.25 9.97 -12.93
CA THR A 64 -7.95 10.66 -12.80
C THR A 64 -7.73 10.99 -11.33
N LEU A 65 -6.80 10.30 -10.69
CA LEU A 65 -6.45 10.44 -9.27
C LEU A 65 -5.02 10.96 -9.07
N ALA A 66 -4.37 11.37 -10.16
CA ALA A 66 -2.97 11.79 -10.12
C ALA A 66 -2.73 12.87 -9.06
N GLY A 67 -1.77 12.62 -8.15
CA GLY A 67 -1.42 13.52 -7.06
C GLY A 67 -2.46 13.65 -5.94
N ALA A 68 -3.54 12.86 -5.95
CA ALA A 68 -4.53 12.85 -4.85
C ALA A 68 -3.94 12.26 -3.57
N ASN A 69 -4.44 12.70 -2.42
CA ASN A 69 -4.05 12.18 -1.12
C ASN A 69 -5.15 11.28 -0.54
N PHE A 70 -4.93 9.96 -0.58
CA PHE A 70 -5.80 8.92 -0.01
C PHE A 70 -5.28 8.37 1.33
N SER A 71 -4.39 9.07 2.01
CA SER A 71 -3.85 8.55 3.26
C SER A 71 -4.96 8.28 4.29
N CYS A 72 -4.87 7.14 4.96
CA CYS A 72 -5.87 6.66 5.94
C CYS A 72 -7.29 6.48 5.38
N THR A 73 -7.49 6.38 4.06
CA THR A 73 -8.78 6.24 3.40
C THR A 73 -9.28 4.80 3.44
N ASN A 74 -10.57 4.61 3.61
CA ASN A 74 -11.19 3.29 3.44
C ASN A 74 -11.51 3.04 1.96
N LEU A 75 -10.72 2.20 1.31
CA LEU A 75 -10.88 1.77 -0.09
C LEU A 75 -11.28 0.29 -0.20
N LEU A 76 -11.89 -0.27 0.88
CA LEU A 76 -12.30 -1.68 0.92
C LEU A 76 -13.30 -1.99 -0.21
N GLY A 77 -12.92 -2.93 -1.09
CA GLY A 77 -13.76 -3.38 -2.20
C GLY A 77 -14.02 -2.32 -3.28
N VAL A 78 -13.23 -1.25 -3.34
CA VAL A 78 -13.32 -0.21 -4.38
C VAL A 78 -12.94 -0.76 -5.75
N ASP A 79 -13.61 -0.29 -6.80
CA ASP A 79 -13.17 -0.52 -8.19
C ASP A 79 -12.31 0.65 -8.66
N LEU A 80 -11.02 0.39 -8.89
CA LEU A 80 -10.01 1.31 -9.43
C LEU A 80 -9.54 0.86 -10.82
N THR A 81 -10.34 0.05 -11.53
CA THR A 81 -9.99 -0.45 -12.86
C THR A 81 -9.60 0.70 -13.79
N GLY A 82 -8.39 0.66 -14.35
CA GLY A 82 -7.89 1.66 -15.30
C GLY A 82 -7.69 3.07 -14.72
N ALA A 83 -7.81 3.28 -13.42
CA ALA A 83 -7.59 4.58 -12.78
C ALA A 83 -6.13 5.04 -12.91
N ASP A 84 -5.92 6.36 -12.98
CA ASP A 84 -4.59 6.97 -12.95
C ASP A 84 -4.22 7.37 -11.52
N LEU A 85 -3.38 6.55 -10.88
CA LEU A 85 -2.87 6.73 -9.51
C LEU A 85 -1.45 7.33 -9.49
N THR A 86 -1.02 8.00 -10.56
CA THR A 86 0.33 8.58 -10.64
C THR A 86 0.55 9.59 -9.50
N ASN A 87 1.59 9.37 -8.69
CA ASN A 87 1.93 10.21 -7.51
C ASN A 87 0.79 10.31 -6.47
N THR A 88 -0.13 9.37 -6.42
CA THR A 88 -1.15 9.29 -5.38
C THR A 88 -0.54 8.80 -4.07
N ASP A 89 -0.86 9.47 -2.96
CA ASP A 89 -0.51 8.98 -1.62
C ASP A 89 -1.58 7.99 -1.13
N LEU A 90 -1.21 6.71 -1.05
CA LEU A 90 -2.04 5.61 -0.54
C LEU A 90 -1.61 5.15 0.87
N SER A 91 -0.78 5.93 1.58
CA SER A 91 -0.26 5.55 2.89
C SER A 91 -1.39 5.25 3.87
N TYR A 92 -1.32 4.08 4.51
CA TYR A 92 -2.34 3.60 5.47
C TYR A 92 -3.77 3.47 4.90
N ALA A 93 -3.95 3.51 3.59
CA ALA A 93 -5.24 3.25 2.97
C ALA A 93 -5.62 1.77 3.07
N ASN A 94 -6.89 1.46 3.34
CA ASN A 94 -7.38 0.10 3.34
C ASN A 94 -7.79 -0.31 1.91
N LEU A 95 -6.94 -1.05 1.22
CA LEU A 95 -7.14 -1.54 -0.16
C LEU A 95 -7.63 -2.99 -0.23
N ILE A 96 -8.04 -3.60 0.90
CA ILE A 96 -8.50 -5.00 0.90
C ILE A 96 -9.60 -5.20 -0.13
N SER A 97 -9.46 -6.21 -0.99
CA SER A 97 -10.39 -6.53 -2.08
C SER A 97 -10.60 -5.41 -3.11
N ALA A 98 -9.75 -4.39 -3.15
CA ALA A 98 -9.79 -3.37 -4.21
C ALA A 98 -9.39 -3.97 -5.57
N ASN A 99 -10.10 -3.59 -6.62
CA ASN A 99 -9.78 -3.98 -8.00
C ASN A 99 -8.88 -2.92 -8.64
N LEU A 100 -7.61 -3.23 -8.84
CA LEU A 100 -6.59 -2.35 -9.42
C LEU A 100 -6.19 -2.74 -10.85
N SER A 101 -7.04 -3.51 -11.54
CA SER A 101 -6.76 -4.02 -12.89
C SER A 101 -6.53 -2.86 -13.87
N GLY A 102 -5.35 -2.81 -14.50
CA GLY A 102 -5.01 -1.75 -15.46
C GLY A 102 -4.79 -0.36 -14.87
N ALA A 103 -4.83 -0.20 -13.54
CA ALA A 103 -4.48 1.07 -12.88
C ALA A 103 -3.02 1.45 -13.15
N LYS A 104 -2.77 2.76 -13.30
CA LYS A 104 -1.43 3.33 -13.58
C LYS A 104 -0.86 4.00 -12.34
N GLY A 105 0.46 4.21 -12.32
CA GLY A 105 1.14 4.95 -11.25
C GLY A 105 1.31 4.16 -9.95
N LEU A 106 0.95 2.88 -9.92
CA LEU A 106 1.20 2.02 -8.77
C LEU A 106 2.70 1.81 -8.55
N ILE A 107 3.09 1.71 -7.28
CA ILE A 107 4.49 1.48 -6.90
C ILE A 107 4.98 0.17 -7.54
N SER A 108 6.02 0.28 -8.38
CA SER A 108 6.76 -0.88 -8.87
C SER A 108 7.48 -1.54 -7.70
N GLN A 109 7.34 -2.87 -7.55
CA GLN A 109 8.07 -3.60 -6.50
C GLN A 109 9.59 -3.38 -6.62
N CYS A 110 10.12 -3.45 -7.83
CA CYS A 110 11.55 -3.28 -8.06
C CYS A 110 12.04 -1.88 -7.69
N ASP A 111 11.28 -0.84 -8.05
CA ASP A 111 11.65 0.55 -7.74
C ASP A 111 11.50 0.81 -6.25
N PHE A 112 10.46 0.29 -5.59
CA PHE A 112 10.29 0.39 -4.15
C PHE A 112 11.48 -0.24 -3.42
N LEU A 113 11.87 -1.45 -3.78
CA LEU A 113 12.99 -2.16 -3.16
C LEU A 113 14.32 -1.40 -3.35
N LYS A 114 14.59 -0.92 -4.57
CA LYS A 114 15.80 -0.15 -4.86
C LYS A 114 15.90 1.18 -4.10
N ASN A 115 14.77 1.85 -3.89
CA ASN A 115 14.73 3.17 -3.29
C ASN A 115 14.68 3.15 -1.75
N ASN A 116 14.24 2.04 -1.15
CA ASN A 116 14.01 1.98 0.30
C ASN A 116 14.92 1.00 1.04
N PHE A 117 15.63 0.12 0.33
CA PHE A 117 16.47 -0.88 0.96
C PHE A 117 17.90 -0.82 0.46
N GLU A 118 18.84 -1.07 1.36
CA GLU A 118 20.24 -1.31 1.00
C GLU A 118 20.36 -2.62 0.22
N THR A 119 21.20 -2.62 -0.82
CA THR A 119 21.45 -3.81 -1.64
C THR A 119 22.93 -4.20 -1.59
N THR A 120 23.19 -5.49 -1.55
CA THR A 120 24.53 -6.09 -1.58
C THR A 120 24.68 -7.00 -2.81
N ALA A 121 25.87 -7.58 -2.99
CA ALA A 121 26.08 -8.59 -4.01
C ALA A 121 25.17 -9.82 -3.84
N ASP A 122 24.80 -10.15 -2.59
CA ASP A 122 24.08 -11.35 -2.23
C ASP A 122 22.53 -11.16 -2.16
N GLY A 123 22.06 -9.92 -1.99
CA GLY A 123 20.63 -9.65 -1.84
C GLY A 123 20.28 -8.27 -1.29
N ILE A 124 19.09 -8.18 -0.74
CA ILE A 124 18.51 -7.00 -0.09
C ILE A 124 18.72 -7.11 1.41
N VAL A 125 19.26 -6.06 2.02
CA VAL A 125 19.38 -5.94 3.48
C VAL A 125 18.11 -5.33 4.04
N ALA A 126 17.50 -6.00 5.00
CA ALA A 126 16.30 -5.56 5.68
C ALA A 126 16.42 -5.83 7.19
N TYR A 127 15.43 -5.42 7.96
CA TYR A 127 15.46 -5.51 9.41
C TYR A 127 14.12 -6.00 9.96
N LYS A 128 14.18 -6.67 11.12
CA LYS A 128 13.03 -7.27 11.79
C LYS A 128 13.23 -7.32 13.29
N THR A 129 12.13 -7.21 14.05
CA THR A 129 12.09 -7.52 15.49
C THR A 129 11.34 -8.82 15.74
N PHE A 130 11.64 -9.49 16.83
CA PHE A 130 10.96 -10.69 17.30
C PHE A 130 10.41 -10.47 18.71
N GLY A 131 9.22 -10.99 19.00
CA GLY A 131 8.69 -11.13 20.35
C GLY A 131 7.96 -9.93 20.97
N ALA A 132 7.93 -8.75 20.30
CA ALA A 132 7.24 -7.59 20.86
C ALA A 132 5.70 -7.67 20.75
N ILE A 133 5.19 -8.11 19.60
CA ILE A 133 3.75 -8.21 19.32
C ILE A 133 3.40 -9.61 18.81
N HIS A 134 4.27 -10.24 18.04
CA HIS A 134 4.10 -11.58 17.50
C HIS A 134 5.25 -12.47 17.95
N GLN A 135 4.93 -13.55 18.67
CA GLN A 135 5.90 -14.59 19.00
C GLN A 135 6.33 -15.27 17.68
N PRO A 136 7.63 -15.48 17.47
CA PRO A 136 8.09 -16.26 16.32
C PRO A 136 7.56 -17.69 16.43
N PRO A 137 7.22 -18.34 15.30
CA PRO A 137 6.87 -19.75 15.31
C PRO A 137 7.97 -20.60 15.96
N ASP A 138 7.62 -21.62 16.74
CA ASP A 138 8.57 -22.50 17.43
C ASP A 138 9.58 -23.18 16.51
N VAL A 139 9.24 -23.28 15.23
CA VAL A 139 10.09 -23.88 14.19
C VAL A 139 11.23 -22.95 13.74
N TRP A 140 11.16 -21.65 14.05
CA TRP A 140 12.22 -20.71 13.69
C TRP A 140 13.35 -20.76 14.71
N LYS A 141 14.55 -20.99 14.22
CA LYS A 141 15.77 -20.84 15.03
C LYS A 141 16.29 -19.41 14.87
N LEU A 142 16.27 -18.65 15.97
CA LEU A 142 16.78 -17.28 15.96
C LEU A 142 18.29 -17.26 16.21
N GLU A 143 19.04 -17.77 15.23
CA GLU A 143 20.51 -17.85 15.24
C GLU A 143 21.05 -17.29 13.94
N LYS A 144 22.26 -16.69 13.99
CA LYS A 144 22.96 -16.21 12.81
C LYS A 144 23.13 -17.32 11.75
N GLY A 145 22.76 -17.02 10.51
CA GLY A 145 22.80 -17.94 9.38
C GLY A 145 21.57 -18.83 9.23
N SER A 146 20.62 -18.77 10.17
CA SER A 146 19.34 -19.49 10.01
C SER A 146 18.47 -18.80 8.97
N VAL A 147 17.77 -19.61 8.15
CA VAL A 147 16.74 -19.11 7.21
C VAL A 147 15.37 -19.31 7.83
N ILE A 148 14.68 -18.20 8.02
CA ILE A 148 13.28 -18.19 8.46
C ILE A 148 12.37 -18.15 7.23
N THR A 149 11.28 -18.93 7.26
CA THR A 149 10.36 -19.05 6.14
C THR A 149 8.91 -18.97 6.58
N GLU A 150 8.07 -18.37 5.76
CA GLU A 150 6.63 -18.34 5.93
C GLU A 150 5.94 -18.21 4.57
N ASN A 151 4.73 -18.77 4.43
CA ASN A 151 3.95 -18.57 3.21
C ASN A 151 3.58 -17.11 3.04
N VAL A 152 3.85 -16.54 1.87
CA VAL A 152 3.52 -15.14 1.57
C VAL A 152 2.12 -15.03 0.99
N HIS A 153 1.34 -14.13 1.52
CA HIS A 153 0.10 -13.69 0.89
C HIS A 153 0.43 -12.60 -0.13
N PHE A 154 0.32 -12.90 -1.42
CA PHE A 154 0.72 -12.01 -2.51
C PHE A 154 -0.31 -10.93 -2.87
N ASP A 155 -1.39 -10.82 -2.13
CA ASP A 155 -2.34 -9.73 -2.31
C ASP A 155 -1.73 -8.41 -1.84
N ARG A 156 -1.36 -7.56 -2.80
CA ARG A 156 -0.75 -6.25 -2.55
C ARG A 156 -1.74 -5.22 -1.99
N THR A 157 -3.03 -5.53 -2.01
CA THR A 157 -4.07 -4.68 -1.42
C THR A 157 -4.18 -4.87 0.09
N ASN A 158 -3.56 -5.93 0.65
CA ASN A 158 -3.57 -6.24 2.07
C ASN A 158 -2.21 -5.95 2.71
N ASP A 159 -2.20 -5.07 3.70
CA ASP A 159 -1.01 -4.66 4.45
C ASP A 159 -0.58 -5.70 5.50
N PHE A 160 -1.53 -6.49 6.01
CA PHE A 160 -1.35 -7.44 7.11
C PHE A 160 -1.47 -8.90 6.67
N GLY A 161 -0.87 -9.26 5.54
CA GLY A 161 -0.86 -10.66 5.06
C GLY A 161 0.20 -11.53 5.76
N CYS A 162 0.08 -12.87 5.57
CA CYS A 162 1.11 -13.82 6.00
C CYS A 162 2.44 -13.57 5.27
N GLY A 163 3.54 -13.93 5.91
CA GLY A 163 4.90 -13.78 5.41
C GLY A 163 5.85 -13.22 6.46
N VAL A 164 7.15 -13.36 6.22
CA VAL A 164 8.18 -12.72 7.05
C VAL A 164 8.13 -11.22 6.78
N ASN A 165 7.61 -10.45 7.74
CA ASN A 165 7.53 -9.00 7.63
C ASN A 165 8.88 -8.37 7.97
N VAL A 166 9.41 -7.54 7.08
CA VAL A 166 10.70 -6.85 7.22
C VAL A 166 10.60 -5.41 6.71
N ALA A 167 11.50 -4.54 7.15
CA ALA A 167 11.51 -3.13 6.74
C ALA A 167 12.93 -2.55 6.75
N PRO A 168 13.17 -1.33 6.23
CA PRO A 168 14.40 -0.58 6.43
C PRO A 168 14.66 -0.30 7.92
N LEU A 169 15.93 -0.12 8.31
CA LEU A 169 16.32 0.04 9.71
C LEU A 169 15.59 1.21 10.40
N ASP A 170 15.56 2.38 9.76
CA ASP A 170 14.94 3.59 10.32
C ASP A 170 13.44 3.40 10.53
N TRP A 171 12.79 2.68 9.61
CA TRP A 171 11.38 2.33 9.76
C TRP A 171 11.15 1.41 10.96
N VAL A 172 12.00 0.38 11.15
CA VAL A 172 11.90 -0.53 12.32
C VAL A 172 12.16 0.22 13.61
N LYS A 173 13.20 1.07 13.68
CA LYS A 173 13.53 1.88 14.88
C LYS A 173 12.38 2.81 15.30
N THR A 174 11.59 3.31 14.33
CA THR A 174 10.46 4.22 14.62
C THR A 174 9.17 3.51 15.05
N HIS A 175 8.94 2.28 14.58
CA HIS A 175 7.65 1.60 14.76
C HIS A 175 7.68 0.48 15.80
N TYR A 176 8.87 -0.04 16.14
CA TYR A 176 9.01 -1.18 17.04
C TYR A 176 10.09 -0.95 18.09
N HIS A 177 9.91 -1.62 19.24
CA HIS A 177 10.88 -1.66 20.33
C HIS A 177 11.34 -3.11 20.51
N GLY A 178 12.61 -3.29 20.88
CA GLY A 178 13.19 -4.60 21.16
C GLY A 178 14.43 -4.87 20.30
N GLU A 179 14.91 -6.10 20.39
CA GLU A 179 16.10 -6.53 19.65
C GLU A 179 15.83 -6.52 18.14
N ILE A 180 16.65 -5.78 17.40
CA ILE A 180 16.54 -5.66 15.95
C ILE A 180 17.53 -6.61 15.30
N TRP A 181 17.02 -7.46 14.42
CA TRP A 181 17.81 -8.35 13.60
C TRP A 181 17.97 -7.80 12.20
N GLN A 182 19.22 -7.77 11.72
CA GLN A 182 19.50 -7.63 10.30
C GLN A 182 19.21 -8.94 9.61
N VAL A 183 18.52 -8.88 8.49
CA VAL A 183 18.17 -10.03 7.65
C VAL A 183 18.58 -9.79 6.21
N LEU A 184 18.89 -10.86 5.49
CA LEU A 184 19.21 -10.84 4.08
C LEU A 184 18.12 -11.59 3.30
N ILE A 185 17.53 -10.90 2.31
CA ILE A 185 16.65 -11.52 1.31
C ILE A 185 17.50 -11.74 0.06
N ARG A 186 17.90 -12.99 -0.21
CA ARG A 186 18.77 -13.32 -1.33
C ARG A 186 18.08 -13.03 -2.67
N TRP A 187 18.87 -12.68 -3.68
CA TRP A 187 18.35 -12.38 -5.02
C TRP A 187 17.50 -13.51 -5.60
N GLU A 188 17.84 -14.75 -5.35
CA GLU A 188 17.10 -15.94 -5.78
C GLU A 188 15.71 -16.10 -5.12
N TRP A 189 15.45 -15.35 -4.02
CA TRP A 189 14.18 -15.39 -3.29
C TRP A 189 13.23 -14.24 -3.62
N LEU A 190 13.58 -13.37 -4.56
CA LEU A 190 12.77 -12.19 -4.90
C LEU A 190 11.37 -12.52 -5.41
N SER A 191 11.17 -13.70 -6.01
CA SER A 191 9.83 -14.15 -6.42
C SER A 191 8.87 -14.31 -5.23
N GLY A 192 9.42 -14.54 -4.02
CA GLY A 192 8.69 -14.62 -2.76
C GLY A 192 8.56 -13.29 -2.00
N VAL A 193 8.81 -12.14 -2.64
CA VAL A 193 8.68 -10.82 -2.02
C VAL A 193 7.38 -10.16 -2.47
N CYS A 194 6.62 -9.63 -1.53
CA CYS A 194 5.42 -8.83 -1.78
C CYS A 194 5.58 -7.43 -1.18
N VAL A 195 5.46 -6.41 -2.00
CA VAL A 195 5.40 -4.99 -1.59
C VAL A 195 3.94 -4.54 -1.66
N PRO A 196 3.27 -4.27 -0.53
CA PRO A 196 1.92 -3.72 -0.54
C PRO A 196 1.85 -2.38 -1.27
N TYR A 197 0.74 -2.08 -1.93
CA TYR A 197 0.56 -0.81 -2.66
C TYR A 197 0.59 0.42 -1.75
N ASN A 198 0.18 0.26 -0.49
CA ASN A 198 0.15 1.28 0.54
C ASN A 198 1.36 1.20 1.50
N SER A 199 2.42 0.48 1.12
CA SER A 199 3.59 0.32 2.00
C SER A 199 4.28 1.64 2.27
N THR A 200 4.51 1.91 3.55
CA THR A 200 5.32 3.05 4.04
C THR A 200 6.76 2.64 4.36
N GLY A 201 7.14 1.39 4.08
CA GLY A 201 8.48 0.84 4.32
C GLY A 201 8.48 -0.67 4.53
N GLN A 202 7.40 -1.23 5.06
CA GLN A 202 7.30 -2.65 5.35
C GLN A 202 7.01 -3.48 4.09
N ILE A 203 7.69 -4.61 3.96
CA ILE A 203 7.46 -5.62 2.93
C ILE A 203 7.28 -7.00 3.56
N ARG A 204 6.72 -7.93 2.80
CA ARG A 204 6.61 -9.34 3.18
C ARG A 204 7.49 -10.18 2.27
N CYS A 205 8.18 -11.17 2.82
CA CYS A 205 8.95 -12.12 2.03
C CYS A 205 8.69 -13.56 2.51
N GLU A 206 8.89 -14.50 1.60
CA GLU A 206 8.77 -15.92 1.90
C GLU A 206 9.94 -16.42 2.74
N ARG A 207 11.13 -15.86 2.52
CA ARG A 207 12.37 -16.29 3.14
C ARG A 207 13.25 -15.10 3.50
N ALA A 208 13.88 -15.20 4.66
CA ALA A 208 14.94 -14.27 5.07
C ALA A 208 16.00 -15.02 5.88
N GLU A 209 17.28 -14.73 5.61
CA GLU A 209 18.40 -15.25 6.37
C GLU A 209 18.75 -14.28 7.51
N LEU A 210 18.90 -14.79 8.72
CA LEU A 210 19.29 -14.00 9.89
C LEU A 210 20.81 -13.72 9.84
N VAL A 211 21.17 -12.47 9.67
CA VAL A 211 22.59 -12.04 9.59
C VAL A 211 23.20 -11.81 10.97
N GLY A 212 22.44 -11.20 11.86
CA GLY A 212 22.85 -10.91 13.24
C GLY A 212 21.99 -9.83 13.88
N VAL A 213 22.22 -9.63 15.16
CA VAL A 213 21.58 -8.56 15.92
C VAL A 213 22.29 -7.23 15.65
N VAL A 214 21.52 -6.17 15.43
CA VAL A 214 22.04 -4.81 15.27
C VAL A 214 22.48 -4.30 16.63
N SER A 215 23.73 -3.85 16.74
CA SER A 215 24.23 -3.21 17.96
C SER A 215 23.65 -1.78 18.09
N GLU A 216 23.48 -1.29 19.32
CA GLU A 216 23.02 0.08 19.58
C GLU A 216 23.98 1.16 19.02
N THR A 217 25.12 0.74 18.50
CA THR A 217 26.18 1.61 17.95
C THR A 217 26.21 1.68 16.44
N ASP A 218 25.33 0.97 15.73
CA ASP A 218 25.26 0.93 14.26
C ASP A 218 24.15 1.83 13.69
#